data_2d73aead3e02510542f9dbf21ae39ee6
#
_entry.id   2d73aead3e02510542f9dbf21ae39ee6
#
_cell.length_a   1.000
_cell.length_b   1.000
_cell.length_c   1.000
_cell.angle_alpha   90.00
_cell.angle_beta   90.00
_cell.angle_gamma   90.00
#
_symmetry.space_group_name_H-M   'P 1'
#
loop_
_entity.id
_entity.type
_entity.pdbx_description
1 polymer ?
#
loop_
_entity_poly.entity_id
_entity_poly.type
_entity_poly.pdbx_seq_one_letter_code
_entity_poly.pdbx_strand_id
1 'polypeptide(L)'
;MSNFLKAIFFILLCNTIFIAGCNGREDNLIDGDSNITKEMDQLISDYIVQKYSSIYLDTEKQFEVHKVYGSSESGGVINVYMWSYYGGFNRSTGTENQSGHSLPAVIRLKKQEDGYKVTKYIEPQDGSLYASSLKKMFPEKYLKLVQQDPGNMEDLQLEMDRKVKQWLET
;
A
#
# COMPACT_ATOMS: atom_id res chain seq x y z
N MET A 1 -13.40 67.22 -18.62
CA MET A 1 -13.35 66.48 -17.34
C MET A 1 -14.23 65.21 -17.42
N SER A 2 -13.91 64.27 -18.26
CA SER A 2 -14.80 63.07 -18.37
C SER A 2 -14.10 61.76 -18.74
N ASN A 3 -12.87 61.81 -19.25
CA ASN A 3 -12.21 60.58 -19.73
C ASN A 3 -11.12 60.04 -18.79
N PHE A 4 -10.78 60.75 -17.75
CA PHE A 4 -9.74 60.33 -16.79
C PHE A 4 -10.30 59.47 -15.63
N LEU A 5 -11.60 59.58 -15.37
CA LEU A 5 -12.24 58.84 -14.27
C LEU A 5 -12.70 57.41 -14.69
N LYS A 6 -12.76 57.16 -16.01
CA LYS A 6 -13.14 55.80 -16.52
C LYS A 6 -11.94 54.84 -16.61
N ALA A 7 -10.73 55.36 -16.65
CA ALA A 7 -9.51 54.56 -16.72
C ALA A 7 -9.08 53.99 -15.35
N ILE A 8 -9.49 54.59 -14.25
CA ILE A 8 -9.14 54.17 -12.90
C ILE A 8 -10.06 53.02 -12.40
N PHE A 9 -11.25 52.96 -12.95
CA PHE A 9 -12.19 51.91 -12.53
C PHE A 9 -11.99 50.55 -13.21
N PHE A 10 -11.13 50.49 -14.26
CA PHE A 10 -10.87 49.24 -14.99
C PHE A 10 -9.59 48.51 -14.54
N ILE A 11 -8.79 49.13 -13.71
CA ILE A 11 -7.54 48.53 -13.20
C ILE A 11 -7.73 47.85 -11.83
N LEU A 12 -8.88 48.03 -11.18
CA LEU A 12 -9.12 47.49 -9.84
C LEU A 12 -9.91 46.15 -9.84
N LEU A 13 -10.16 45.54 -11.02
CA LEU A 13 -10.96 44.35 -11.12
C LEU A 13 -10.18 43.09 -11.62
N CYS A 14 -8.86 43.11 -11.51
CA CYS A 14 -8.04 41.99 -11.97
C CYS A 14 -7.09 41.43 -10.91
N ASN A 15 -7.47 41.52 -9.62
CA ASN A 15 -6.79 40.82 -8.53
C ASN A 15 -7.75 39.85 -7.82
N THR A 16 -8.47 39.05 -8.58
CA THR A 16 -8.90 37.76 -8.04
C THR A 16 -7.68 36.87 -8.01
N ILE A 17 -6.98 36.92 -6.92
CA ILE A 17 -6.03 35.87 -6.52
C ILE A 17 -6.84 34.59 -6.51
N PHE A 18 -6.70 33.77 -7.57
CA PHE A 18 -6.97 32.36 -7.49
C PHE A 18 -6.00 31.81 -6.46
N ILE A 19 -6.42 31.80 -5.21
CA ILE A 19 -5.93 30.82 -4.26
C ILE A 19 -6.50 29.51 -4.79
N ALA A 20 -5.81 28.92 -5.77
CA ALA A 20 -5.89 27.51 -5.99
C ALA A 20 -5.44 26.90 -4.68
N GLY A 21 -6.40 26.59 -3.83
CA GLY A 21 -6.18 25.70 -2.71
C GLY A 21 -5.61 24.43 -3.34
N CYS A 22 -4.32 24.22 -3.18
CA CYS A 22 -3.77 22.89 -3.19
C CYS A 22 -4.51 22.16 -2.09
N ASN A 23 -5.67 21.58 -2.44
CA ASN A 23 -6.15 20.41 -1.77
C ASN A 23 -5.03 19.40 -2.01
N GLY A 24 -4.07 19.36 -1.12
CA GLY A 24 -3.16 18.26 -0.99
C GLY A 24 -4.05 17.04 -0.73
N ARG A 25 -4.44 16.35 -1.81
CA ARG A 25 -4.65 14.93 -1.73
C ARG A 25 -3.32 14.43 -1.19
N GLU A 26 -3.31 14.05 0.06
CA GLU A 26 -2.41 13.03 0.55
C GLU A 26 -2.83 11.74 -0.16
N ASP A 27 -2.57 11.69 -1.46
CA ASP A 27 -2.49 10.44 -2.18
C ASP A 27 -1.25 9.79 -1.58
N ASN A 28 -1.44 8.94 -0.58
CA ASN A 28 -0.47 7.93 -0.21
C ASN A 28 -0.39 6.99 -1.43
N LEU A 29 0.32 7.45 -2.45
CA LEU A 29 0.84 6.62 -3.52
C LEU A 29 1.88 5.70 -2.88
N ILE A 30 1.39 4.62 -2.31
CA ILE A 30 2.23 3.48 -2.03
C ILE A 30 2.64 2.95 -3.39
N ASP A 31 3.87 3.14 -3.69
CA ASP A 31 4.66 2.87 -4.87
C ASP A 31 3.97 2.09 -6.01
N GLY A 32 3.87 2.71 -7.18
CA GLY A 32 3.19 2.20 -8.38
C GLY A 32 1.87 2.93 -8.68
N ASP A 33 1.34 2.80 -9.90
CA ASP A 33 0.10 3.42 -10.40
C ASP A 33 -1.18 2.89 -9.70
N SER A 34 -1.12 2.63 -8.40
CA SER A 34 -2.22 1.98 -7.68
C SER A 34 -3.12 3.01 -7.00
N ASN A 35 -4.41 2.93 -7.27
CA ASN A 35 -5.45 3.66 -6.54
C ASN A 35 -5.86 2.90 -5.25
N ILE A 36 -4.89 2.48 -4.43
CA ILE A 36 -5.17 1.80 -3.17
C ILE A 36 -5.46 2.87 -2.10
N THR A 37 -6.66 2.81 -1.53
CA THR A 37 -7.07 3.71 -0.44
C THR A 37 -6.48 3.23 0.88
N LYS A 38 -6.41 4.12 1.88
CA LYS A 38 -6.01 3.75 3.26
C LYS A 38 -6.87 2.62 3.84
N GLU A 39 -8.16 2.59 3.50
CA GLU A 39 -9.08 1.53 3.92
C GLU A 39 -8.71 0.18 3.31
N MET A 40 -8.38 0.16 2.01
CA MET A 40 -7.91 -1.06 1.34
C MET A 40 -6.58 -1.54 1.92
N ASP A 41 -5.63 -0.63 2.12
CA ASP A 41 -4.32 -0.90 2.72
C ASP A 41 -4.46 -1.55 4.11
N GLN A 42 -5.27 -0.95 4.98
CA GLN A 42 -5.53 -1.50 6.31
C GLN A 42 -6.23 -2.87 6.24
N LEU A 43 -7.22 -3.02 5.36
CA LEU A 43 -7.92 -4.30 5.16
C LEU A 43 -6.95 -5.40 4.68
N ILE A 44 -6.01 -5.07 3.81
CA ILE A 44 -4.97 -6.00 3.33
C ILE A 44 -4.10 -6.45 4.49
N SER A 45 -3.54 -5.50 5.26
CA SER A 45 -2.68 -5.80 6.40
C SER A 45 -3.40 -6.63 7.46
N ASP A 46 -4.63 -6.25 7.83
CA ASP A 46 -5.42 -6.98 8.82
C ASP A 46 -5.74 -8.42 8.38
N TYR A 47 -6.08 -8.59 7.10
CA TYR A 47 -6.34 -9.92 6.55
C TYR A 47 -5.09 -10.80 6.61
N ILE A 48 -3.93 -10.28 6.24
CA ILE A 48 -2.68 -11.04 6.23
C ILE A 48 -2.25 -11.38 7.65
N VAL A 49 -2.34 -10.43 8.59
CA VAL A 49 -2.08 -10.70 10.02
C VAL A 49 -2.99 -11.80 10.54
N GLN A 50 -4.30 -11.72 10.28
CA GLN A 50 -5.25 -12.74 10.70
C GLN A 50 -4.95 -14.11 10.07
N LYS A 51 -4.62 -14.14 8.77
CA LYS A 51 -4.32 -15.38 8.04
C LYS A 51 -3.13 -16.13 8.63
N TYR A 52 -2.09 -15.41 9.05
CA TYR A 52 -0.82 -16.01 9.48
C TYR A 52 -0.63 -16.09 10.99
N SER A 53 -1.50 -15.48 11.78
CA SER A 53 -1.40 -15.45 13.25
C SER A 53 -1.30 -16.82 13.92
N SER A 54 -1.83 -17.87 13.29
CA SER A 54 -1.78 -19.25 13.78
C SER A 54 -0.82 -20.17 13.01
N ILE A 55 -0.12 -19.66 12.01
CA ILE A 55 0.75 -20.45 11.13
C ILE A 55 2.21 -20.37 11.60
N TYR A 56 2.62 -19.19 12.06
CA TYR A 56 3.96 -18.92 12.55
C TYR A 56 4.06 -19.08 14.07
N LEU A 57 5.28 -18.95 14.59
CA LEU A 57 5.54 -18.97 16.03
C LEU A 57 4.65 -17.94 16.74
N ASP A 58 4.14 -18.33 17.89
CA ASP A 58 3.34 -17.42 18.74
C ASP A 58 4.24 -16.27 19.23
N THR A 59 3.76 -15.05 19.03
CA THR A 59 4.46 -13.81 19.41
C THR A 59 3.45 -12.82 19.99
N GLU A 60 3.93 -11.89 20.83
CA GLU A 60 3.06 -10.93 21.51
C GLU A 60 2.31 -10.01 20.54
N LYS A 61 2.93 -9.70 19.40
CA LYS A 61 2.32 -8.85 18.37
C LYS A 61 2.78 -9.26 16.98
N GLN A 62 1.86 -9.16 16.03
CA GLN A 62 2.14 -9.36 14.61
C GLN A 62 1.82 -8.10 13.83
N PHE A 63 2.63 -7.83 12.81
CA PHE A 63 2.44 -6.73 11.87
C PHE A 63 2.62 -7.21 10.45
N GLU A 64 2.03 -6.47 9.55
CA GLU A 64 2.26 -6.61 8.12
C GLU A 64 2.46 -5.22 7.50
N VAL A 65 3.34 -5.16 6.53
CA VAL A 65 3.56 -4.02 5.65
C VAL A 65 3.71 -4.54 4.23
N HIS A 66 3.32 -3.74 3.24
CA HIS A 66 3.43 -4.18 1.85
C HIS A 66 3.76 -3.03 0.91
N LYS A 67 4.43 -3.37 -0.19
CA LYS A 67 4.70 -2.49 -1.32
C LYS A 67 3.78 -2.87 -2.46
N VAL A 68 2.98 -1.92 -2.95
CA VAL A 68 2.07 -2.16 -4.07
C VAL A 68 2.75 -1.78 -5.39
N TYR A 69 2.82 -2.72 -6.31
CA TYR A 69 3.32 -2.50 -7.68
C TYR A 69 2.26 -1.96 -8.61
N GLY A 70 1.00 -2.20 -8.31
CA GLY A 70 -0.14 -1.73 -9.05
C GLY A 70 -1.41 -2.53 -8.79
N SER A 71 -2.47 -2.14 -9.45
CA SER A 71 -3.76 -2.81 -9.34
C SER A 71 -4.44 -2.94 -10.70
N SER A 72 -5.39 -3.87 -10.80
CA SER A 72 -6.32 -3.95 -11.93
C SER A 72 -7.74 -4.21 -11.43
N GLU A 73 -8.72 -3.58 -12.06
CA GLU A 73 -10.13 -3.76 -11.72
C GLU A 73 -10.88 -4.35 -12.90
N SER A 74 -11.68 -5.39 -12.64
CA SER A 74 -12.58 -5.99 -13.61
C SER A 74 -13.80 -6.60 -12.90
N GLY A 75 -14.99 -6.22 -13.36
CA GLY A 75 -16.24 -6.78 -12.81
C GLY A 75 -16.44 -6.51 -11.32
N GLY A 76 -15.96 -5.38 -10.80
CA GLY A 76 -16.02 -5.01 -9.38
C GLY A 76 -15.06 -5.80 -8.48
N VAL A 77 -14.10 -6.50 -9.09
CA VAL A 77 -13.00 -7.18 -8.40
C VAL A 77 -11.70 -6.43 -8.68
N ILE A 78 -11.00 -6.02 -7.63
CA ILE A 78 -9.71 -5.35 -7.69
C ILE A 78 -8.63 -6.38 -7.35
N ASN A 79 -7.68 -6.59 -8.27
CA ASN A 79 -6.46 -7.35 -7.99
C ASN A 79 -5.38 -6.35 -7.61
N VAL A 80 -4.78 -6.53 -6.44
CA VAL A 80 -3.63 -5.74 -5.95
C VAL A 80 -2.39 -6.61 -6.06
N TYR A 81 -1.40 -6.15 -6.81
CA TYR A 81 -0.12 -6.79 -7.05
C TYR A 81 0.91 -6.17 -6.13
N MET A 82 1.47 -6.94 -5.21
CA MET A 82 2.27 -6.39 -4.13
C MET A 82 3.41 -7.31 -3.68
N TRP A 83 4.31 -6.76 -2.88
CA TRP A 83 5.23 -7.52 -2.04
C TRP A 83 4.79 -7.35 -0.59
N SER A 84 4.54 -8.45 0.11
CA SER A 84 4.12 -8.47 1.51
C SER A 84 5.28 -8.87 2.41
N TYR A 85 5.41 -8.19 3.54
CA TYR A 85 6.30 -8.51 4.63
C TYR A 85 5.50 -8.63 5.93
N TYR A 86 5.36 -9.86 6.42
CA TYR A 86 4.72 -10.19 7.70
C TYR A 86 5.78 -10.54 8.74
N GLY A 87 5.62 -10.05 9.96
CA GLY A 87 6.53 -10.35 11.07
C GLY A 87 5.83 -10.44 12.41
N GLY A 88 6.36 -11.32 13.26
CA GLY A 88 5.97 -11.48 14.66
C GLY A 88 7.05 -10.98 15.61
N PHE A 89 6.64 -10.27 16.69
CA PHE A 89 7.52 -9.52 17.58
C PHE A 89 7.17 -9.75 19.05
N ASN A 90 8.20 -9.70 19.91
CA ASN A 90 8.07 -9.73 21.36
C ASN A 90 8.70 -8.47 21.97
N ARG A 91 8.15 -7.96 23.06
CA ARG A 91 8.72 -6.80 23.76
C ARG A 91 10.16 -7.04 24.21
N SER A 92 10.48 -8.29 24.58
CA SER A 92 11.82 -8.67 25.05
C SER A 92 12.89 -8.61 23.97
N THR A 93 12.53 -8.71 22.69
CA THR A 93 13.45 -8.69 21.55
C THR A 93 13.36 -7.41 20.71
N GLY A 94 12.48 -6.49 21.09
CA GLY A 94 12.33 -5.18 20.43
C GLY A 94 11.89 -5.32 18.96
N THR A 95 12.64 -4.72 18.05
CA THR A 95 12.36 -4.75 16.61
C THR A 95 12.87 -5.99 15.88
N GLU A 96 13.46 -6.94 16.59
CA GLU A 96 13.93 -8.19 16.02
C GLU A 96 12.75 -9.10 15.67
N ASN A 97 12.57 -9.40 14.37
CA ASN A 97 11.52 -10.29 13.87
C ASN A 97 11.81 -11.73 14.31
N GLN A 98 10.86 -12.35 15.02
CA GLN A 98 10.99 -13.71 15.53
C GLN A 98 10.53 -14.77 14.54
N SER A 99 9.58 -14.43 13.68
CA SER A 99 9.06 -15.32 12.65
C SER A 99 8.23 -14.52 11.63
N GLY A 100 8.23 -14.97 10.39
CA GLY A 100 7.47 -14.29 9.36
C GLY A 100 7.87 -14.71 7.95
N HIS A 101 7.45 -13.91 7.00
CA HIS A 101 7.81 -14.08 5.59
C HIS A 101 7.90 -12.74 4.88
N SER A 102 8.59 -12.77 3.76
CA SER A 102 8.63 -11.66 2.81
C SER A 102 8.56 -12.25 1.41
N LEU A 103 7.45 -11.96 0.70
CA LEU A 103 7.17 -12.58 -0.59
C LEU A 103 6.23 -11.73 -1.46
N PRO A 104 6.29 -11.88 -2.80
CA PRO A 104 5.33 -11.30 -3.69
C PRO A 104 3.97 -11.98 -3.56
N ALA A 105 2.90 -11.20 -3.59
CA ALA A 105 1.54 -11.70 -3.45
C ALA A 105 0.54 -10.95 -4.33
N VAL A 106 -0.57 -11.59 -4.60
CA VAL A 106 -1.75 -10.95 -5.21
C VAL A 106 -2.94 -11.11 -4.29
N ILE A 107 -3.55 -10.00 -3.92
CA ILE A 107 -4.78 -10.01 -3.13
C ILE A 107 -5.94 -9.50 -3.97
N ARG A 108 -7.12 -10.13 -3.86
CA ARG A 108 -8.34 -9.74 -4.55
C ARG A 108 -9.32 -9.13 -3.58
N LEU A 109 -9.70 -7.91 -3.88
CA LEU A 109 -10.72 -7.18 -3.15
C LEU A 109 -12.00 -7.11 -3.98
N LYS A 110 -13.15 -7.24 -3.35
CA LYS A 110 -14.46 -7.01 -3.97
C LYS A 110 -15.12 -5.85 -3.26
N LYS A 111 -15.57 -4.87 -4.04
CA LYS A 111 -16.34 -3.75 -3.53
C LYS A 111 -17.69 -4.24 -3.00
N GLN A 112 -18.11 -3.71 -1.85
CA GLN A 112 -19.40 -3.92 -1.20
C GLN A 112 -20.07 -2.57 -0.94
N GLU A 113 -21.27 -2.56 -0.38
CA GLU A 113 -22.00 -1.32 -0.04
C GLU A 113 -21.20 -0.50 0.98
N ASP A 114 -20.62 -1.15 1.98
CA ASP A 114 -19.91 -0.52 3.11
C ASP A 114 -18.38 -0.75 3.04
N GLY A 115 -17.76 -0.68 1.85
CA GLY A 115 -16.32 -0.79 1.73
C GLY A 115 -15.83 -1.96 0.86
N TYR A 116 -14.86 -2.73 1.32
CA TYR A 116 -14.22 -3.80 0.57
C TYR A 116 -14.13 -5.10 1.37
N LYS A 117 -14.09 -6.24 0.66
CA LYS A 117 -13.87 -7.56 1.23
C LYS A 117 -12.76 -8.29 0.48
N VAL A 118 -11.84 -8.90 1.21
CA VAL A 118 -10.87 -9.82 0.62
C VAL A 118 -11.58 -11.09 0.18
N THR A 119 -11.39 -11.48 -1.08
CA THR A 119 -11.99 -12.69 -1.67
C THR A 119 -10.95 -13.75 -1.98
N LYS A 120 -9.69 -13.35 -2.17
CA LYS A 120 -8.59 -14.29 -2.44
C LYS A 120 -7.24 -13.67 -2.10
N TYR A 121 -6.33 -14.50 -1.58
CA TYR A 121 -4.92 -14.19 -1.42
C TYR A 121 -4.12 -15.29 -2.12
N ILE A 122 -3.15 -14.91 -2.93
CA ILE A 122 -2.39 -15.80 -3.81
C ILE A 122 -0.92 -15.54 -3.60
N GLU A 123 -0.18 -16.61 -3.30
CA GLU A 123 1.27 -16.63 -3.13
C GLU A 123 1.93 -17.47 -4.23
N PRO A 124 3.20 -17.24 -4.55
CA PRO A 124 3.93 -18.12 -5.45
C PRO A 124 4.13 -19.49 -4.82
N GLN A 125 4.24 -20.49 -5.67
CA GLN A 125 4.64 -21.83 -5.24
C GLN A 125 6.13 -21.88 -4.99
N ASP A 126 6.56 -22.67 -4.02
CA ASP A 126 7.98 -22.81 -3.67
C ASP A 126 8.78 -23.64 -4.68
N GLY A 127 10.11 -23.54 -4.56
CA GLY A 127 11.06 -24.35 -5.29
C GLY A 127 11.05 -24.11 -6.80
N SER A 128 11.10 -25.18 -7.58
CA SER A 128 11.19 -25.12 -9.05
C SER A 128 9.97 -24.48 -9.73
N LEU A 129 8.85 -24.38 -9.03
CA LEU A 129 7.62 -23.79 -9.54
C LEU A 129 7.50 -22.30 -9.29
N TYR A 130 8.41 -21.71 -8.49
CA TYR A 130 8.36 -20.30 -8.10
C TYR A 130 8.26 -19.35 -9.30
N ALA A 131 9.21 -19.44 -10.22
CA ALA A 131 9.26 -18.56 -11.38
C ALA A 131 8.04 -18.70 -12.31
N SER A 132 7.54 -19.93 -12.48
CA SER A 132 6.36 -20.19 -13.30
C SER A 132 5.07 -19.72 -12.64
N SER A 133 4.98 -19.78 -11.31
CA SER A 133 3.82 -19.28 -10.55
C SER A 133 3.77 -17.77 -10.55
N LEU A 134 4.91 -17.06 -10.43
CA LEU A 134 4.96 -15.61 -10.58
C LEU A 134 4.43 -15.14 -11.93
N LYS A 135 4.83 -15.81 -13.02
CA LYS A 135 4.34 -15.49 -14.38
C LYS A 135 2.83 -15.67 -14.52
N LYS A 136 2.22 -16.58 -13.75
CA LYS A 136 0.76 -16.79 -13.73
C LYS A 136 0.02 -15.81 -12.84
N MET A 137 0.70 -15.25 -11.83
CA MET A 137 0.11 -14.35 -10.83
C MET A 137 0.14 -12.90 -11.28
N PHE A 138 1.24 -12.47 -11.92
CA PHE A 138 1.48 -11.06 -12.23
C PHE A 138 1.38 -10.80 -13.74
N PRO A 139 0.67 -9.73 -14.18
CA PRO A 139 0.81 -9.18 -15.51
C PRO A 139 2.27 -8.81 -15.78
N GLU A 140 2.69 -8.85 -17.06
CA GLU A 140 4.09 -8.65 -17.45
C GLU A 140 4.69 -7.33 -16.91
N LYS A 141 3.90 -6.26 -16.89
CA LYS A 141 4.29 -4.94 -16.32
C LYS A 141 4.75 -5.08 -14.87
N TYR A 142 3.94 -5.71 -14.02
CA TYR A 142 4.23 -5.86 -12.59
C TYR A 142 5.21 -6.99 -12.30
N LEU A 143 5.21 -8.05 -13.12
CA LEU A 143 6.19 -9.13 -13.03
C LEU A 143 7.63 -8.61 -13.15
N LYS A 144 7.88 -7.68 -14.09
CA LYS A 144 9.19 -7.05 -14.25
C LYS A 144 9.61 -6.30 -12.98
N LEU A 145 8.69 -5.56 -12.35
CA LEU A 145 8.96 -4.83 -11.09
C LEU A 145 9.29 -5.80 -9.95
N VAL A 146 8.48 -6.84 -9.78
CA VAL A 146 8.72 -7.90 -8.77
C VAL A 146 10.09 -8.57 -8.97
N GLN A 147 10.50 -8.82 -10.22
CA GLN A 147 11.79 -9.45 -10.52
C GLN A 147 12.99 -8.52 -10.34
N GLN A 148 12.79 -7.21 -10.46
CA GLN A 148 13.84 -6.19 -10.24
C GLN A 148 14.03 -5.86 -8.76
N ASP A 149 13.07 -6.22 -7.92
CA ASP A 149 13.00 -5.86 -6.50
C ASP A 149 13.25 -7.06 -5.52
N PRO A 150 13.96 -8.14 -5.92
CA PRO A 150 14.18 -9.26 -5.02
C PRO A 150 15.10 -8.83 -3.88
N GLY A 151 14.50 -8.54 -2.73
CA GLY A 151 15.22 -8.22 -1.51
C GLY A 151 15.54 -6.74 -1.28
N ASN A 152 15.04 -5.81 -2.08
CA ASN A 152 15.03 -4.40 -1.70
C ASN A 152 13.91 -4.17 -0.66
N MET A 153 14.19 -4.71 0.54
CA MET A 153 13.28 -4.72 1.68
C MET A 153 13.49 -3.51 2.59
N GLU A 154 14.40 -2.60 2.22
CA GLU A 154 14.81 -1.52 3.11
C GLU A 154 13.62 -0.65 3.51
N ASP A 155 12.81 -0.23 2.55
CA ASP A 155 11.61 0.58 2.82
C ASP A 155 10.57 -0.19 3.66
N LEU A 156 10.35 -1.47 3.37
CA LEU A 156 9.43 -2.30 4.14
C LEU A 156 9.96 -2.58 5.55
N GLN A 157 11.27 -2.76 5.71
CA GLN A 157 11.88 -2.92 7.02
C GLN A 157 11.75 -1.66 7.86
N LEU A 158 12.00 -0.49 7.27
CA LEU A 158 11.83 0.81 7.94
C LEU A 158 10.39 1.02 8.41
N GLU A 159 9.41 0.70 7.56
CA GLU A 159 8.00 0.81 7.92
C GLU A 159 7.61 -0.21 8.99
N MET A 160 8.10 -1.45 8.91
CA MET A 160 7.90 -2.47 9.93
C MET A 160 8.47 -2.01 11.27
N ASP A 161 9.72 -1.55 11.29
CA ASP A 161 10.39 -1.05 12.49
C ASP A 161 9.62 0.12 13.12
N ARG A 162 9.07 1.01 12.30
CA ARG A 162 8.24 2.12 12.76
C ARG A 162 6.98 1.63 13.49
N LYS A 163 6.26 0.67 12.91
CA LYS A 163 5.06 0.07 13.54
C LYS A 163 5.41 -0.63 14.86
N VAL A 164 6.51 -1.39 14.87
CA VAL A 164 6.96 -2.10 16.07
C VAL A 164 7.39 -1.13 17.17
N LYS A 165 8.20 -0.11 16.87
CA LYS A 165 8.61 0.92 17.84
C LYS A 165 7.41 1.62 18.45
N GLN A 166 6.42 2.00 17.63
CA GLN A 166 5.19 2.62 18.12
C GLN A 166 4.42 1.71 19.09
N TRP A 167 4.37 0.41 18.82
CA TRP A 167 3.76 -0.55 19.75
C TRP A 167 4.56 -0.74 21.04
N LEU A 168 5.91 -0.73 20.97
CA LEU A 168 6.74 -0.88 22.15
C LEU A 168 6.62 0.29 23.15
N GLU A 169 6.21 1.47 22.68
CA GLU A 169 6.00 2.67 23.47
C GLU A 169 4.65 2.70 24.21
N THR A 170 3.73 1.78 23.89
CA THR A 170 2.40 1.65 24.52
C THR A 170 2.37 0.62 25.63
#